data_224cd146cfbe5310c030300df520391c
#
_entry.id   224cd146cfbe5310c030300df520391c
#
_cell.length_a   1.000
_cell.length_b   1.000
_cell.length_c   1.000
_cell.angle_alpha   90.00
_cell.angle_beta   90.00
_cell.angle_gamma   90.00
#
_symmetry.space_group_name_H-M   'P 1'
#
loop_
_entity.id
_entity.type
_entity.pdbx_description
1 polymer ?
#
loop_
_entity_poly.entity_id
_entity_poly.type
_entity_poly.pdbx_seq_one_letter_code
_entity_poly.pdbx_strand_id
1 'polypeptide(L)'
;MPGVLDFDNVSKDYGSRWSRRRLRALDGFTLSLERGEIFGFLGRNGAGKTTAIHLALGFMRPTSGAGQLLGKPFGDAATRARIGFLAENVALYHRPAAKLLRYYGGLSRMRPQRLELRAREVLRQVELEAEANRNAAKFSRGMQQRIGLAQALINDPELLILDEPTSALDPLARVAMRELLLEANRTGKTIFLSSHQLSEIEMICHRVAILDKGRLVKLGRTDELLISRDRFEVVARGVPANSFEHSTPQIRSFPLADNLGSDGRVQFTVPASAQRDVLERIWSLGGEVLSVNPVRRTLEEVFVELTNKGSAA
;
A
#
# COMPACT_ATOMS: atom_id res chain seq x y z
N MET A 1 8.26 -19.46 8.85
CA MET A 1 6.88 -19.72 9.37
C MET A 1 5.92 -19.49 8.23
N PRO A 2 4.80 -20.19 8.09
CA PRO A 2 3.81 -19.89 7.07
C PRO A 2 3.29 -18.46 7.28
N GLY A 3 3.02 -17.78 6.17
CA GLY A 3 2.49 -16.42 6.17
C GLY A 3 1.09 -16.32 6.77
N VAL A 4 0.64 -15.10 7.02
CA VAL A 4 -0.74 -14.84 7.45
C VAL A 4 -1.72 -14.98 6.27
N LEU A 5 -1.22 -14.70 5.06
CA LEU A 5 -1.92 -14.85 3.79
C LEU A 5 -0.93 -15.36 2.75
N ASP A 6 -1.19 -16.56 2.23
CA ASP A 6 -0.33 -17.21 1.24
C ASP A 6 -1.12 -17.55 -0.01
N PHE A 7 -0.58 -17.17 -1.17
CA PHE A 7 -1.01 -17.62 -2.49
C PHE A 7 0.10 -18.49 -3.08
N ASP A 8 -0.24 -19.68 -3.56
CA ASP A 8 0.67 -20.62 -4.19
C ASP A 8 0.20 -20.92 -5.62
N ASN A 9 0.87 -20.31 -6.59
CA ASN A 9 0.64 -20.46 -8.03
C ASN A 9 -0.86 -20.33 -8.43
N VAL A 10 -1.54 -19.31 -7.85
CA VAL A 10 -2.97 -19.12 -8.00
C VAL A 10 -3.30 -18.49 -9.34
N SER A 11 -4.18 -19.13 -10.11
CA SER A 11 -4.75 -18.55 -11.32
C SER A 11 -6.28 -18.45 -11.23
N LYS A 12 -6.83 -17.40 -11.84
CA LYS A 12 -8.27 -17.19 -11.95
C LYS A 12 -8.69 -16.77 -13.34
N ASP A 13 -9.49 -17.61 -13.97
CA ASP A 13 -10.14 -17.31 -15.24
C ASP A 13 -11.62 -16.99 -15.01
N TYR A 14 -12.11 -15.93 -15.65
CA TYR A 14 -13.51 -15.60 -15.79
C TYR A 14 -14.01 -16.00 -17.18
N GLY A 15 -15.23 -16.45 -17.25
CA GLY A 15 -15.90 -16.87 -18.49
C GLY A 15 -16.43 -18.29 -18.40
N SER A 16 -17.39 -18.61 -19.26
CA SER A 16 -17.93 -19.97 -19.37
C SER A 16 -16.89 -20.88 -20.04
N ARG A 17 -16.90 -22.19 -19.67
CA ARG A 17 -16.10 -23.23 -20.29
C ARG A 17 -16.29 -23.32 -21.81
N TRP A 18 -17.42 -22.78 -22.29
CA TRP A 18 -17.84 -22.76 -23.70
C TRP A 18 -17.61 -21.38 -24.37
N SER A 19 -17.17 -20.36 -23.62
CA SER A 19 -16.92 -19.03 -24.19
C SER A 19 -15.54 -18.98 -24.85
N ARG A 20 -15.47 -18.48 -26.08
CA ARG A 20 -14.22 -18.20 -26.81
C ARG A 20 -13.39 -17.06 -26.16
N ARG A 21 -13.96 -16.27 -25.26
CA ARG A 21 -13.28 -15.18 -24.54
C ARG A 21 -13.19 -15.53 -23.05
N ARG A 22 -12.05 -16.04 -22.62
CA ARG A 22 -11.71 -16.15 -21.19
C ARG A 22 -10.88 -14.94 -20.80
N LEU A 23 -11.26 -14.28 -19.71
CA LEU A 23 -10.47 -13.24 -19.09
C LEU A 23 -9.67 -13.88 -17.98
N ARG A 24 -8.34 -13.93 -18.11
CA ARG A 24 -7.45 -14.36 -17.04
C ARG A 24 -7.17 -13.18 -16.13
N ALA A 25 -7.73 -13.19 -14.94
CA ALA A 25 -7.60 -12.13 -13.96
C ALA A 25 -6.41 -12.30 -13.02
N LEU A 26 -5.98 -13.54 -12.78
CA LEU A 26 -4.72 -13.88 -12.13
C LEU A 26 -4.05 -15.02 -12.88
N ASP A 27 -2.72 -14.98 -13.00
CA ASP A 27 -1.93 -15.92 -13.76
C ASP A 27 -0.68 -16.34 -12.96
N GLY A 28 -0.73 -17.54 -12.34
CA GLY A 28 0.37 -18.10 -11.58
C GLY A 28 0.79 -17.24 -10.38
N PHE A 29 -0.15 -16.54 -9.76
CA PHE A 29 0.12 -15.57 -8.71
C PHE A 29 0.59 -16.26 -7.42
N THR A 30 1.80 -15.89 -6.96
CA THR A 30 2.40 -16.39 -5.72
C THR A 30 2.79 -15.21 -4.84
N LEU A 31 2.32 -15.20 -3.59
CA LEU A 31 2.56 -14.14 -2.62
C LEU A 31 2.47 -14.70 -1.20
N SER A 32 3.34 -14.23 -0.30
CA SER A 32 3.25 -14.49 1.13
C SER A 32 3.29 -13.19 1.92
N LEU A 33 2.37 -13.03 2.87
CA LEU A 33 2.23 -11.92 3.77
C LEU A 33 2.68 -12.32 5.18
N GLU A 34 3.55 -11.50 5.78
CA GLU A 34 4.08 -11.74 7.11
C GLU A 34 3.15 -11.15 8.20
N ARG A 35 3.25 -11.71 9.43
CA ARG A 35 2.47 -11.20 10.56
C ARG A 35 3.00 -9.85 11.04
N GLY A 36 2.08 -8.91 11.33
CA GLY A 36 2.41 -7.59 11.88
C GLY A 36 2.90 -6.58 10.85
N GLU A 37 2.95 -6.91 9.56
CA GLU A 37 3.28 -5.94 8.53
C GLU A 37 2.05 -5.20 7.99
N ILE A 38 2.28 -3.99 7.49
CA ILE A 38 1.37 -3.29 6.57
C ILE A 38 1.89 -3.58 5.16
N PHE A 39 1.10 -4.28 4.38
CA PHE A 39 1.44 -4.73 3.05
C PHE A 39 0.60 -4.02 1.98
N GLY A 40 1.27 -3.39 1.02
CA GLY A 40 0.65 -2.70 -0.09
C GLY A 40 0.51 -3.60 -1.34
N PHE A 41 -0.71 -3.70 -1.87
CA PHE A 41 -1.00 -4.45 -3.07
C PHE A 41 -1.38 -3.50 -4.20
N LEU A 42 -0.45 -3.23 -5.08
CA LEU A 42 -0.48 -2.17 -6.08
C LEU A 42 -0.83 -2.70 -7.46
N GLY A 43 -1.54 -1.89 -8.24
CA GLY A 43 -1.83 -2.22 -9.64
C GLY A 43 -2.89 -1.29 -10.21
N ARG A 44 -2.90 -1.18 -11.54
CA ARG A 44 -3.95 -0.43 -12.25
C ARG A 44 -5.33 -1.06 -12.05
N ASN A 45 -6.37 -0.32 -12.36
CA ASN A 45 -7.72 -0.88 -12.40
C ASN A 45 -7.77 -2.04 -13.41
N GLY A 46 -8.37 -3.17 -12.99
CA GLY A 46 -8.37 -4.40 -13.78
C GLY A 46 -7.11 -5.25 -13.68
N ALA A 47 -6.10 -4.88 -12.87
CA ALA A 47 -4.88 -5.68 -12.71
C ALA A 47 -5.11 -7.03 -12.00
N GLY A 48 -6.25 -7.21 -11.31
CA GLY A 48 -6.59 -8.45 -10.58
C GLY A 48 -6.62 -8.30 -9.05
N LYS A 49 -6.43 -7.08 -8.49
CA LYS A 49 -6.37 -6.83 -7.05
C LYS A 49 -7.61 -7.35 -6.30
N THR A 50 -8.79 -6.88 -6.66
CA THR A 50 -10.06 -7.32 -6.05
C THR A 50 -10.31 -8.82 -6.25
N THR A 51 -9.87 -9.39 -7.38
CA THR A 51 -9.93 -10.84 -7.60
C THR A 51 -9.10 -11.62 -6.57
N ALA A 52 -7.86 -11.18 -6.31
CA ALA A 52 -7.01 -11.80 -5.31
C ALA A 52 -7.63 -11.70 -3.90
N ILE A 53 -8.16 -10.53 -3.52
CA ILE A 53 -8.88 -10.32 -2.27
C ILE A 53 -10.09 -11.26 -2.15
N HIS A 54 -10.92 -11.36 -3.17
CA HIS A 54 -12.10 -12.23 -3.16
C HIS A 54 -11.76 -13.71 -3.07
N LEU A 55 -10.64 -14.14 -3.68
CA LEU A 55 -10.13 -15.51 -3.53
C LEU A 55 -9.67 -15.76 -2.09
N ALA A 56 -8.88 -14.86 -1.50
CA ALA A 56 -8.41 -14.97 -0.12
C ALA A 56 -9.58 -15.08 0.88
N LEU A 57 -10.63 -14.25 0.70
CA LEU A 57 -11.82 -14.26 1.54
C LEU A 57 -12.75 -15.46 1.27
N GLY A 58 -12.47 -16.24 0.22
CA GLY A 58 -13.29 -17.39 -0.17
C GLY A 58 -14.63 -17.01 -0.81
N PHE A 59 -14.78 -15.78 -1.32
CA PHE A 59 -15.97 -15.37 -2.09
C PHE A 59 -16.02 -16.04 -3.46
N MET A 60 -14.87 -16.51 -3.93
CA MET A 60 -14.73 -17.31 -5.15
C MET A 60 -13.62 -18.35 -4.99
N ARG A 61 -13.61 -19.36 -5.88
CA ARG A 61 -12.58 -20.38 -5.93
C ARG A 61 -11.55 -20.08 -7.02
N PRO A 62 -10.27 -20.40 -6.82
CA PRO A 62 -9.28 -20.31 -7.87
C PRO A 62 -9.61 -21.31 -9.00
N THR A 63 -9.13 -21.02 -10.21
CA THR A 63 -9.18 -21.95 -11.35
C THR A 63 -8.10 -23.01 -11.20
N SER A 64 -6.92 -22.62 -10.71
CA SER A 64 -5.80 -23.51 -10.34
C SER A 64 -4.96 -22.87 -9.23
N GLY A 65 -4.08 -23.67 -8.65
CA GLY A 65 -3.29 -23.28 -7.50
C GLY A 65 -4.06 -23.37 -6.19
N ALA A 66 -3.43 -22.99 -5.09
CA ALA A 66 -3.99 -23.02 -3.75
C ALA A 66 -3.61 -21.77 -2.95
N GLY A 67 -4.29 -21.54 -1.84
CA GLY A 67 -3.91 -20.48 -0.92
C GLY A 67 -4.41 -20.76 0.48
N GLN A 68 -3.77 -20.10 1.42
CA GLN A 68 -4.07 -20.20 2.84
C GLN A 68 -4.24 -18.81 3.46
N LEU A 69 -5.10 -18.74 4.44
CA LEU A 69 -5.40 -17.55 5.20
C LEU A 69 -5.40 -17.93 6.70
N LEU A 70 -4.50 -17.33 7.47
CA LEU A 70 -4.24 -17.68 8.87
C LEU A 70 -3.97 -19.19 9.06
N GLY A 71 -3.24 -19.81 8.11
CA GLY A 71 -2.90 -21.23 8.13
C GLY A 71 -4.03 -22.21 7.77
N LYS A 72 -5.14 -21.71 7.23
CA LYS A 72 -6.27 -22.52 6.73
C LYS A 72 -6.52 -22.25 5.25
N PRO A 73 -7.05 -23.21 4.49
CA PRO A 73 -7.39 -23.00 3.10
C PRO A 73 -8.35 -21.82 2.90
N PHE A 74 -8.25 -21.15 1.76
CA PHE A 74 -9.17 -20.08 1.38
C PHE A 74 -10.63 -20.53 1.52
N GLY A 75 -11.47 -19.67 2.11
CA GLY A 75 -12.90 -19.93 2.32
C GLY A 75 -13.22 -20.70 3.60
N ASP A 76 -12.24 -21.03 4.45
CA ASP A 76 -12.53 -21.62 5.77
C ASP A 76 -13.39 -20.66 6.59
N ALA A 77 -14.51 -21.19 7.13
CA ALA A 77 -15.51 -20.37 7.82
C ALA A 77 -15.02 -19.86 9.18
N ALA A 78 -14.20 -20.65 9.90
CA ALA A 78 -13.70 -20.26 11.22
C ALA A 78 -12.67 -19.13 11.11
N THR A 79 -11.91 -19.11 10.03
CA THR A 79 -10.92 -18.06 9.73
C THR A 79 -11.58 -16.69 9.54
N ARG A 80 -12.78 -16.63 8.96
CA ARG A 80 -13.48 -15.34 8.69
C ARG A 80 -13.75 -14.51 9.94
N ALA A 81 -13.97 -15.15 11.09
CA ALA A 81 -14.18 -14.44 12.37
C ALA A 81 -12.93 -13.71 12.86
N ARG A 82 -11.75 -14.06 12.33
CA ARG A 82 -10.44 -13.50 12.68
C ARG A 82 -9.95 -12.47 11.68
N ILE A 83 -10.77 -12.12 10.68
CA ILE A 83 -10.45 -11.20 9.59
C ILE A 83 -11.42 -10.03 9.63
N GLY A 84 -10.89 -8.82 9.45
CA GLY A 84 -11.68 -7.65 9.14
C GLY A 84 -11.56 -7.32 7.64
N PHE A 85 -12.69 -7.07 7.00
CA PHE A 85 -12.73 -6.70 5.59
C PHE A 85 -13.41 -5.35 5.39
N LEU A 86 -12.75 -4.46 4.68
CA LEU A 86 -13.29 -3.20 4.18
C LEU A 86 -13.30 -3.26 2.65
N ALA A 87 -14.48 -3.27 2.06
CA ALA A 87 -14.65 -3.19 0.63
C ALA A 87 -14.50 -1.74 0.14
N GLU A 88 -14.09 -1.54 -1.12
CA GLU A 88 -14.00 -0.24 -1.78
C GLU A 88 -15.29 0.59 -1.61
N ASN A 89 -16.44 -0.06 -1.82
CA ASN A 89 -17.76 0.54 -1.62
C ASN A 89 -18.39 -0.03 -0.34
N VAL A 90 -18.44 0.80 0.70
CA VAL A 90 -19.04 0.41 1.98
C VAL A 90 -20.56 0.39 1.85
N ALA A 91 -21.16 -0.79 1.99
CA ALA A 91 -22.61 -0.94 2.01
C ALA A 91 -23.16 -0.51 3.39
N LEU A 92 -23.76 0.67 3.45
CA LEU A 92 -24.34 1.20 4.68
C LEU A 92 -25.87 1.08 4.65
N TYR A 93 -26.41 0.49 5.70
CA TYR A 93 -27.85 0.44 5.91
C TYR A 93 -28.36 1.71 6.60
N HIS A 94 -29.64 2.06 6.39
CA HIS A 94 -30.31 3.18 7.04
C HIS A 94 -30.52 2.95 8.54
N ARG A 95 -29.41 2.89 9.30
CA ARG A 95 -29.38 2.64 10.75
C ARG A 95 -28.38 3.56 11.44
N PRO A 96 -28.58 3.88 12.73
CA PRO A 96 -27.57 4.52 13.54
C PRO A 96 -26.24 3.74 13.55
N ALA A 97 -25.10 4.45 13.55
CA ALA A 97 -23.78 3.84 13.49
C ALA A 97 -23.56 2.77 14.57
N ALA A 98 -23.94 3.06 15.83
CA ALA A 98 -23.81 2.09 16.91
C ALA A 98 -24.69 0.85 16.70
N LYS A 99 -25.90 0.99 16.13
CA LYS A 99 -26.77 -0.16 15.82
C LYS A 99 -26.23 -0.99 14.68
N LEU A 100 -25.56 -0.34 13.71
CA LEU A 100 -24.91 -1.02 12.60
C LEU A 100 -23.75 -1.90 13.09
N LEU A 101 -22.87 -1.37 13.96
CA LEU A 101 -21.77 -2.13 14.53
C LEU A 101 -22.25 -3.28 15.42
N ARG A 102 -23.32 -3.06 16.22
CA ARG A 102 -23.93 -4.15 16.98
C ARG A 102 -24.51 -5.25 16.09
N TYR A 103 -25.08 -4.89 14.96
CA TYR A 103 -25.56 -5.88 13.99
C TYR A 103 -24.41 -6.75 13.46
N TYR A 104 -23.30 -6.14 12.99
CA TYR A 104 -22.17 -6.89 12.46
C TYR A 104 -21.44 -7.74 13.51
N GLY A 105 -21.19 -7.19 14.70
CA GLY A 105 -20.58 -7.96 15.78
C GLY A 105 -21.49 -9.10 16.28
N GLY A 106 -22.81 -8.90 16.21
CA GLY A 106 -23.79 -9.95 16.51
C GLY A 106 -23.74 -11.12 15.53
N LEU A 107 -23.52 -10.86 14.22
CA LEU A 107 -23.32 -11.92 13.23
C LEU A 107 -22.10 -12.81 13.54
N SER A 108 -21.11 -12.28 14.23
CA SER A 108 -19.93 -13.02 14.71
C SER A 108 -20.13 -13.70 16.05
N ARG A 109 -21.36 -13.83 16.52
CA ARG A 109 -21.75 -14.47 17.79
C ARG A 109 -21.09 -13.84 19.02
N MET A 110 -20.77 -12.56 18.99
CA MET A 110 -20.22 -11.84 20.13
C MET A 110 -21.28 -11.73 21.24
N ARG A 111 -20.88 -11.96 22.50
CA ARG A 111 -21.80 -11.82 23.65
C ARG A 111 -22.30 -10.37 23.76
N PRO A 112 -23.58 -10.14 24.08
CA PRO A 112 -24.20 -8.79 24.04
C PRO A 112 -23.44 -7.72 24.85
N GLN A 113 -23.00 -8.08 26.06
CA GLN A 113 -22.25 -7.15 26.93
C GLN A 113 -20.89 -6.75 26.32
N ARG A 114 -20.15 -7.74 25.81
CA ARG A 114 -18.87 -7.49 25.12
C ARG A 114 -19.08 -6.67 23.83
N LEU A 115 -20.15 -6.97 23.12
CA LEU A 115 -20.48 -6.28 21.87
C LEU A 115 -20.78 -4.80 22.09
N GLU A 116 -21.51 -4.43 23.16
CA GLU A 116 -21.80 -3.04 23.48
C GLU A 116 -20.53 -2.24 23.82
N LEU A 117 -19.65 -2.82 24.62
CA LEU A 117 -18.35 -2.22 24.93
C LEU A 117 -17.48 -2.07 23.67
N ARG A 118 -17.41 -3.12 22.87
CA ARG A 118 -16.60 -3.14 21.65
C ARG A 118 -17.11 -2.16 20.60
N ALA A 119 -18.44 -2.03 20.44
CA ALA A 119 -19.02 -1.06 19.51
C ALA A 119 -18.67 0.40 19.88
N ARG A 120 -18.65 0.74 21.17
CA ARG A 120 -18.20 2.07 21.64
C ARG A 120 -16.70 2.25 21.41
N GLU A 121 -15.90 1.24 21.73
CA GLU A 121 -14.45 1.27 21.55
C GLU A 121 -14.06 1.53 20.09
N VAL A 122 -14.61 0.76 19.13
CA VAL A 122 -14.28 0.95 17.71
C VAL A 122 -14.81 2.28 17.17
N LEU A 123 -15.97 2.79 17.65
CA LEU A 123 -16.43 4.13 17.28
C LEU A 123 -15.46 5.23 17.74
N ARG A 124 -14.89 5.07 18.94
CA ARG A 124 -13.87 5.98 19.45
C ARG A 124 -12.59 5.86 18.62
N GLN A 125 -12.14 4.65 18.35
CA GLN A 125 -10.94 4.41 17.53
C GLN A 125 -11.02 5.10 16.16
N VAL A 126 -12.20 5.10 15.52
CA VAL A 126 -12.38 5.74 14.20
C VAL A 126 -12.91 7.18 14.30
N GLU A 127 -12.92 7.79 15.49
CA GLU A 127 -13.37 9.17 15.76
C GLU A 127 -14.83 9.44 15.33
N LEU A 128 -15.71 8.48 15.54
CA LEU A 128 -17.17 8.58 15.25
C LEU A 128 -18.03 8.40 16.50
N GLU A 129 -17.48 8.52 17.72
CA GLU A 129 -18.22 8.34 18.97
C GLU A 129 -19.40 9.34 19.10
N ALA A 130 -19.16 10.61 18.75
CA ALA A 130 -20.17 11.67 18.76
C ALA A 130 -21.33 11.38 17.76
N GLU A 131 -21.05 10.63 16.70
CA GLU A 131 -21.99 10.30 15.64
C GLU A 131 -22.69 8.93 15.84
N ALA A 132 -22.50 8.29 17.00
CA ALA A 132 -22.98 6.94 17.28
C ALA A 132 -24.49 6.74 17.02
N ASN A 133 -25.29 7.76 17.28
CA ASN A 133 -26.74 7.75 17.11
C ASN A 133 -27.22 8.28 15.75
N ARG A 134 -26.32 8.85 14.95
CA ARG A 134 -26.64 9.37 13.62
C ARG A 134 -26.73 8.24 12.59
N ASN A 135 -27.66 8.40 11.64
CA ASN A 135 -27.85 7.42 10.57
C ASN A 135 -26.62 7.36 9.66
N ALA A 136 -25.97 6.19 9.60
CA ALA A 136 -24.73 5.99 8.85
C ALA A 136 -24.91 6.22 7.33
N ALA A 137 -26.07 6.01 6.77
CA ALA A 137 -26.36 6.30 5.36
C ALA A 137 -26.27 7.81 5.01
N LYS A 138 -26.29 8.69 6.02
CA LYS A 138 -26.15 10.15 5.86
C LYS A 138 -24.72 10.66 6.16
N PHE A 139 -23.77 9.76 6.30
CA PHE A 139 -22.39 10.09 6.55
C PHE A 139 -21.72 10.65 5.28
N SER A 140 -20.75 11.55 5.47
CA SER A 140 -19.83 11.94 4.40
C SER A 140 -19.00 10.73 3.95
N ARG A 141 -18.37 10.79 2.79
CA ARG A 141 -17.52 9.68 2.29
C ARG A 141 -16.43 9.29 3.28
N GLY A 142 -15.75 10.24 3.89
CA GLY A 142 -14.75 9.98 4.93
C GLY A 142 -15.35 9.28 6.16
N MET A 143 -16.52 9.71 6.61
CA MET A 143 -17.23 9.05 7.72
C MET A 143 -17.71 7.65 7.32
N GLN A 144 -18.11 7.44 6.06
CA GLN A 144 -18.52 6.12 5.55
C GLN A 144 -17.33 5.15 5.54
N GLN A 145 -16.16 5.60 5.12
CA GLN A 145 -14.95 4.78 5.19
C GLN A 145 -14.52 4.48 6.63
N ARG A 146 -14.59 5.46 7.52
CA ARG A 146 -14.30 5.26 8.95
C ARG A 146 -15.27 4.26 9.61
N ILE A 147 -16.57 4.32 9.35
CA ILE A 147 -17.52 3.33 9.89
C ILE A 147 -17.33 1.95 9.27
N GLY A 148 -16.91 1.87 8.00
CA GLY A 148 -16.50 0.63 7.35
C GLY A 148 -15.26 0.01 8.00
N LEU A 149 -14.26 0.84 8.36
CA LEU A 149 -13.11 0.38 9.12
C LEU A 149 -13.52 -0.08 10.54
N ALA A 150 -14.41 0.65 11.22
CA ALA A 150 -14.96 0.21 12.50
C ALA A 150 -15.68 -1.14 12.41
N GLN A 151 -16.42 -1.36 11.32
CA GLN A 151 -17.04 -2.66 11.01
C GLN A 151 -15.98 -3.75 10.81
N ALA A 152 -14.90 -3.48 10.10
CA ALA A 152 -13.80 -4.40 9.93
C ALA A 152 -13.09 -4.73 11.25
N LEU A 153 -13.01 -3.76 12.18
CA LEU A 153 -12.36 -3.88 13.48
C LEU A 153 -13.24 -4.51 14.58
N ILE A 154 -14.56 -4.62 14.39
CA ILE A 154 -15.51 -4.98 15.47
C ILE A 154 -15.17 -6.32 16.15
N ASN A 155 -14.70 -7.29 15.40
CA ASN A 155 -14.38 -8.65 15.88
C ASN A 155 -12.96 -8.78 16.45
N ASP A 156 -12.22 -7.68 16.57
CA ASP A 156 -10.81 -7.69 16.97
C ASP A 156 -9.95 -8.63 16.08
N PRO A 157 -9.91 -8.39 14.77
CA PRO A 157 -9.27 -9.28 13.82
C PRO A 157 -7.74 -9.30 13.96
N GLU A 158 -7.11 -10.41 13.54
CA GLU A 158 -5.66 -10.52 13.41
C GLU A 158 -5.16 -9.93 12.08
N LEU A 159 -6.01 -9.99 11.06
CA LEU A 159 -5.72 -9.49 9.72
C LEU A 159 -6.84 -8.56 9.24
N LEU A 160 -6.45 -7.38 8.79
CA LEU A 160 -7.31 -6.47 8.04
C LEU A 160 -7.02 -6.60 6.54
N ILE A 161 -8.05 -6.84 5.75
CA ILE A 161 -8.01 -6.80 4.28
C ILE A 161 -8.83 -5.59 3.83
N LEU A 162 -8.18 -4.64 3.18
CA LEU A 162 -8.77 -3.35 2.84
C LEU A 162 -8.67 -3.14 1.31
N ASP A 163 -9.80 -3.06 0.65
CA ASP A 163 -9.86 -2.82 -0.80
C ASP A 163 -10.06 -1.32 -1.05
N GLU A 164 -9.02 -0.64 -1.52
CA GLU A 164 -9.00 0.80 -1.85
C GLU A 164 -9.50 1.71 -0.70
N PRO A 165 -8.97 1.59 0.55
CA PRO A 165 -9.53 2.25 1.73
C PRO A 165 -9.51 3.79 1.68
N THR A 166 -8.65 4.37 0.84
CA THR A 166 -8.46 5.83 0.70
C THR A 166 -9.02 6.39 -0.62
N SER A 167 -9.59 5.52 -1.48
CA SER A 167 -10.19 5.96 -2.73
C SER A 167 -11.33 6.94 -2.47
N ALA A 168 -11.42 7.98 -3.29
CA ALA A 168 -12.48 9.01 -3.20
C ALA A 168 -12.55 9.78 -1.86
N LEU A 169 -11.49 9.76 -1.04
CA LEU A 169 -11.33 10.61 0.13
C LEU A 169 -10.62 11.93 -0.25
N ASP A 170 -11.01 13.02 0.39
CA ASP A 170 -10.26 14.26 0.34
C ASP A 170 -8.90 14.14 1.08
N PRO A 171 -7.94 15.06 0.87
CA PRO A 171 -6.61 14.95 1.47
C PRO A 171 -6.61 14.82 2.99
N LEU A 172 -7.49 15.54 3.71
CA LEU A 172 -7.57 15.48 5.18
C LEU A 172 -8.12 14.12 5.65
N ALA A 173 -9.15 13.61 5.00
CA ALA A 173 -9.71 12.31 5.31
C ALA A 173 -8.72 11.17 5.01
N ARG A 174 -7.85 11.30 4.00
CA ARG A 174 -6.75 10.35 3.74
C ARG A 174 -5.74 10.32 4.86
N VAL A 175 -5.29 11.49 5.32
CA VAL A 175 -4.37 11.59 6.46
C VAL A 175 -4.98 10.90 7.68
N ALA A 176 -6.22 11.20 8.00
CA ALA A 176 -6.91 10.58 9.13
C ALA A 176 -7.04 9.05 8.97
N MET A 177 -7.38 8.55 7.79
CA MET A 177 -7.45 7.10 7.53
C MET A 177 -6.08 6.45 7.71
N ARG A 178 -5.01 7.08 7.22
CA ARG A 178 -3.64 6.59 7.38
C ARG A 178 -3.26 6.44 8.85
N GLU A 179 -3.51 7.46 9.67
CA GLU A 179 -3.23 7.39 11.11
C GLU A 179 -3.99 6.25 11.79
N LEU A 180 -5.26 6.03 11.43
CA LEU A 180 -6.06 4.91 11.93
C LEU A 180 -5.46 3.56 11.56
N LEU A 181 -4.93 3.40 10.34
CA LEU A 181 -4.27 2.16 9.91
C LEU A 181 -2.93 1.94 10.61
N LEU A 182 -2.12 3.00 10.78
CA LEU A 182 -0.88 2.92 11.53
C LEU A 182 -1.13 2.54 12.99
N GLU A 183 -2.14 3.12 13.63
CA GLU A 183 -2.51 2.77 15.01
C GLU A 183 -3.03 1.33 15.12
N ALA A 184 -3.86 0.87 14.18
CA ALA A 184 -4.28 -0.52 14.13
C ALA A 184 -3.08 -1.48 14.01
N ASN A 185 -2.07 -1.14 13.22
CA ASN A 185 -0.86 -1.94 13.10
C ASN A 185 -0.01 -1.91 14.38
N ARG A 186 0.18 -0.75 15.03
CA ARG A 186 0.88 -0.62 16.32
C ARG A 186 0.26 -1.50 17.41
N THR A 187 -1.06 -1.71 17.37
CA THR A 187 -1.78 -2.63 18.26
C THR A 187 -1.68 -4.11 17.85
N GLY A 188 -0.81 -4.43 16.88
CA GLY A 188 -0.47 -5.79 16.48
C GLY A 188 -1.30 -6.36 15.32
N LYS A 189 -2.12 -5.55 14.64
CA LYS A 189 -2.87 -6.00 13.46
C LYS A 189 -1.95 -6.14 12.25
N THR A 190 -2.12 -7.22 11.50
CA THR A 190 -1.55 -7.32 10.15
C THR A 190 -2.51 -6.62 9.17
N ILE A 191 -2.00 -5.87 8.22
CA ILE A 191 -2.82 -5.12 7.27
C ILE A 191 -2.39 -5.45 5.84
N PHE A 192 -3.34 -5.94 5.04
CA PHE A 192 -3.22 -6.09 3.61
C PHE A 192 -4.14 -5.06 2.94
N LEU A 193 -3.56 -4.10 2.24
CA LEU A 193 -4.36 -3.07 1.59
C LEU A 193 -4.06 -3.00 0.09
N SER A 194 -5.10 -2.97 -0.72
CA SER A 194 -4.99 -2.66 -2.14
C SER A 194 -5.11 -1.16 -2.37
N SER A 195 -4.33 -0.64 -3.30
CA SER A 195 -4.47 0.75 -3.77
C SER A 195 -3.93 0.94 -5.19
N HIS A 196 -4.47 1.95 -5.86
CA HIS A 196 -3.89 2.52 -7.06
C HIS A 196 -3.17 3.85 -6.77
N GLN A 197 -3.25 4.38 -5.53
CA GLN A 197 -2.58 5.60 -5.08
C GLN A 197 -1.23 5.26 -4.46
N LEU A 198 -0.18 5.36 -5.28
CA LEU A 198 1.16 4.91 -4.93
C LEU A 198 1.79 5.71 -3.79
N SER A 199 1.54 7.02 -3.73
CA SER A 199 2.04 7.90 -2.68
C SER A 199 1.52 7.54 -1.28
N GLU A 200 0.27 7.09 -1.15
CA GLU A 200 -0.28 6.65 0.14
C GLU A 200 0.39 5.36 0.64
N ILE A 201 0.61 4.43 -0.29
CA ILE A 201 1.29 3.15 0.00
C ILE A 201 2.74 3.39 0.45
N GLU A 202 3.44 4.30 -0.23
CA GLU A 202 4.82 4.66 0.07
C GLU A 202 4.99 5.14 1.52
N MET A 203 3.96 5.81 2.07
CA MET A 203 4.02 6.39 3.41
C MET A 203 3.81 5.37 4.54
N ILE A 204 3.10 4.26 4.31
CA ILE A 204 2.68 3.37 5.41
C ILE A 204 3.08 1.90 5.22
N CYS A 205 3.33 1.44 4.00
CA CYS A 205 3.57 0.03 3.76
C CYS A 205 5.04 -0.35 3.96
N HIS A 206 5.27 -1.44 4.70
CA HIS A 206 6.60 -2.02 4.89
C HIS A 206 7.09 -2.76 3.66
N ARG A 207 6.19 -3.49 3.00
CA ARG A 207 6.43 -4.22 1.75
C ARG A 207 5.30 -3.97 0.77
N VAL A 208 5.63 -4.08 -0.51
CA VAL A 208 4.66 -3.89 -1.59
C VAL A 208 4.80 -4.98 -2.64
N ALA A 209 3.67 -5.36 -3.23
CA ALA A 209 3.59 -6.16 -4.43
C ALA A 209 2.95 -5.33 -5.56
N ILE A 210 3.58 -5.31 -6.72
CA ILE A 210 3.08 -4.64 -7.92
C ILE A 210 2.50 -5.72 -8.84
N LEU A 211 1.21 -5.58 -9.13
CA LEU A 211 0.45 -6.45 -10.00
C LEU A 211 0.16 -5.76 -11.34
N ASP A 212 0.46 -6.43 -12.43
CA ASP A 212 0.04 -6.00 -13.77
C ASP A 212 -0.55 -7.18 -14.54
N LYS A 213 -1.73 -6.97 -15.15
CA LYS A 213 -2.44 -7.97 -15.97
C LYS A 213 -2.50 -9.36 -15.33
N GLY A 214 -2.77 -9.42 -14.03
CA GLY A 214 -2.89 -10.67 -13.26
C GLY A 214 -1.58 -11.31 -12.84
N ARG A 215 -0.43 -10.72 -13.14
CA ARG A 215 0.89 -11.25 -12.78
C ARG A 215 1.59 -10.37 -11.76
N LEU A 216 2.32 -11.00 -10.84
CA LEU A 216 3.21 -10.30 -9.93
C LEU A 216 4.44 -9.81 -10.68
N VAL A 217 4.60 -8.50 -10.82
CA VAL A 217 5.72 -7.89 -11.54
C VAL A 217 6.89 -7.61 -10.60
N LYS A 218 6.59 -7.16 -9.38
CA LYS A 218 7.61 -6.83 -8.37
C LYS A 218 7.08 -7.09 -6.97
N LEU A 219 7.95 -7.58 -6.12
CA LEU A 219 7.72 -7.74 -4.67
C LEU A 219 8.98 -7.27 -3.96
N GLY A 220 8.84 -6.50 -2.90
CA GLY A 220 9.99 -6.06 -2.10
C GLY A 220 9.60 -5.12 -0.96
N ARG A 221 10.59 -4.79 -0.14
CA ARG A 221 10.45 -3.76 0.88
C ARG A 221 10.30 -2.40 0.21
N THR A 222 9.43 -1.56 0.77
CA THR A 222 9.14 -0.24 0.21
C THR A 222 10.41 0.63 0.22
N ASP A 223 11.15 0.65 1.31
CA ASP A 223 12.40 1.40 1.45
C ASP A 223 13.46 0.98 0.42
N GLU A 224 13.62 -0.32 0.15
CA GLU A 224 14.56 -0.84 -0.85
C GLU A 224 14.17 -0.51 -2.29
N LEU A 225 12.87 -0.52 -2.58
CA LEU A 225 12.35 -0.20 -3.93
C LEU A 225 12.50 1.28 -4.27
N LEU A 226 12.48 2.15 -3.27
CA LEU A 226 12.61 3.60 -3.44
C LEU A 226 14.06 4.07 -3.59
N ILE A 227 15.03 3.21 -3.32
CA ILE A 227 16.44 3.54 -3.48
C ILE A 227 16.88 3.22 -4.92
N SER A 228 17.36 4.22 -5.65
CA SER A 228 18.01 4.00 -6.94
C SER A 228 19.40 3.37 -6.71
N ARG A 229 19.68 2.26 -7.39
CA ARG A 229 21.04 1.66 -7.41
C ARG A 229 21.94 2.26 -8.47
N ASP A 230 21.36 2.99 -9.41
CA ASP A 230 22.05 3.45 -10.62
C ASP A 230 22.39 4.95 -10.59
N ARG A 231 21.89 5.70 -9.60
CA ARG A 231 22.10 7.15 -9.48
C ARG A 231 22.34 7.56 -8.05
N PHE A 232 23.23 8.54 -7.89
CA PHE A 232 23.58 9.15 -6.62
C PHE A 232 23.38 10.65 -6.67
N GLU A 233 23.00 11.19 -5.54
CA GLU A 233 22.96 12.61 -5.25
C GLU A 233 24.23 12.97 -4.49
N VAL A 234 25.01 13.89 -5.03
CA VAL A 234 26.23 14.41 -4.42
C VAL A 234 26.01 15.87 -4.10
N VAL A 235 26.13 16.24 -2.83
CA VAL A 235 26.11 17.65 -2.40
C VAL A 235 27.55 18.07 -2.09
N ALA A 236 27.99 19.14 -2.73
CA ALA A 236 29.33 19.67 -2.57
C ALA A 236 29.30 21.20 -2.33
N ARG A 237 30.37 21.73 -1.77
CA ARG A 237 30.60 23.16 -1.53
C ARG A 237 31.89 23.58 -2.23
N GLY A 238 31.96 24.86 -2.67
CA GLY A 238 33.15 25.46 -3.25
C GLY A 238 33.47 25.03 -4.68
N VAL A 239 32.48 24.45 -5.39
CA VAL A 239 32.59 24.11 -6.82
C VAL A 239 31.54 24.84 -7.63
N PRO A 240 31.87 25.39 -8.82
CA PRO A 240 30.91 25.99 -9.71
C PRO A 240 29.88 24.97 -10.21
N ALA A 241 28.59 25.36 -10.32
CA ALA A 241 27.53 24.47 -10.76
C ALA A 241 27.77 23.90 -12.18
N ASN A 242 28.42 24.67 -13.06
CA ASN A 242 28.72 24.28 -14.44
C ASN A 242 29.98 23.40 -14.59
N SER A 243 30.66 23.02 -13.50
CA SER A 243 31.93 22.26 -13.52
C SER A 243 31.86 20.92 -14.23
N PHE A 244 30.67 20.37 -14.46
CA PHE A 244 30.43 19.04 -15.02
C PHE A 244 29.58 19.03 -16.30
N GLU A 245 29.05 20.16 -16.75
CA GLU A 245 28.13 20.23 -17.90
C GLU A 245 28.74 19.73 -19.22
N HIS A 246 30.07 19.80 -19.33
CA HIS A 246 30.78 19.42 -20.54
C HIS A 246 31.44 18.04 -20.46
N SER A 247 31.52 17.44 -19.27
CA SER A 247 32.30 16.20 -19.06
C SER A 247 31.43 14.92 -19.15
N THR A 248 30.11 15.01 -18.85
CA THR A 248 29.24 13.84 -18.91
C THR A 248 27.80 14.32 -19.08
N PRO A 249 27.13 14.09 -20.23
CA PRO A 249 25.76 14.58 -20.51
C PRO A 249 24.67 14.08 -19.54
N GLN A 250 25.00 13.12 -18.70
CA GLN A 250 24.09 12.49 -17.74
C GLN A 250 24.16 13.12 -16.34
N ILE A 251 25.08 14.04 -16.09
CA ILE A 251 25.20 14.76 -14.82
C ILE A 251 24.31 15.99 -14.87
N ARG A 252 23.37 16.09 -13.95
CA ARG A 252 22.55 17.28 -13.77
C ARG A 252 23.01 17.98 -12.50
N SER A 253 23.29 19.28 -12.61
CA SER A 253 23.65 20.15 -11.49
C SER A 253 22.50 21.10 -11.15
N PHE A 254 22.27 21.29 -9.86
CA PHE A 254 21.28 22.25 -9.35
C PHE A 254 21.93 23.06 -8.23
N PRO A 255 21.92 24.42 -8.32
CA PRO A 255 22.32 25.23 -7.17
C PRO A 255 21.26 25.05 -6.06
N LEU A 256 21.73 24.74 -4.85
CA LEU A 256 20.88 24.72 -3.66
C LEU A 256 20.79 26.14 -3.13
N ALA A 257 19.64 26.80 -3.31
CA ALA A 257 19.32 28.05 -2.67
C ALA A 257 18.74 27.78 -1.28
N ASP A 258 19.49 28.08 -0.25
CA ASP A 258 18.94 28.19 1.10
C ASP A 258 18.25 29.55 1.24
N ASN A 259 17.14 29.63 2.00
CA ASN A 259 16.43 30.87 2.34
C ASN A 259 17.29 31.93 3.11
N LEU A 260 18.55 31.63 3.36
CA LEU A 260 19.53 32.44 4.15
C LEU A 260 20.79 32.85 3.36
N GLY A 261 20.73 32.86 2.01
CA GLY A 261 21.86 33.24 1.17
C GLY A 261 22.59 31.99 0.59
N SER A 262 23.07 32.12 -0.64
CA SER A 262 23.80 31.05 -1.32
C SER A 262 25.12 30.79 -0.59
N ASP A 263 25.19 29.71 0.21
CA ASP A 263 26.44 29.31 0.87
C ASP A 263 27.36 28.52 -0.06
N GLY A 264 27.15 28.61 -1.38
CA GLY A 264 27.97 27.98 -2.41
C GLY A 264 27.80 26.46 -2.50
N ARG A 265 26.67 25.89 -1.99
CA ARG A 265 26.34 24.47 -2.15
C ARG A 265 25.75 24.19 -3.52
N VAL A 266 26.20 23.10 -4.11
CA VAL A 266 25.69 22.58 -5.38
C VAL A 266 25.34 21.11 -5.22
N GLN A 267 24.22 20.71 -5.77
CA GLN A 267 23.75 19.33 -5.81
C GLN A 267 23.93 18.77 -7.22
N PHE A 268 24.52 17.59 -7.31
CA PHE A 268 24.71 16.87 -8.56
C PHE A 268 23.96 15.55 -8.51
N THR A 269 23.23 15.23 -9.57
CA THR A 269 22.73 13.86 -9.78
C THR A 269 23.65 13.15 -10.76
N VAL A 270 24.30 12.09 -10.30
CA VAL A 270 25.34 11.37 -11.04
C VAL A 270 24.98 9.90 -11.21
N PRO A 271 25.26 9.28 -12.36
CA PRO A 271 25.14 7.82 -12.49
C PRO A 271 26.21 7.12 -11.64
N ALA A 272 25.89 5.92 -11.16
CA ALA A 272 26.81 5.13 -10.32
C ALA A 272 28.18 4.93 -10.98
N SER A 273 28.20 4.77 -12.31
CA SER A 273 29.45 4.59 -13.10
C SER A 273 30.36 5.82 -13.11
N ALA A 274 29.80 7.03 -12.92
CA ALA A 274 30.53 8.29 -12.94
C ALA A 274 30.78 8.86 -11.52
N GLN A 275 30.29 8.19 -10.48
CA GLN A 275 30.35 8.69 -9.09
C GLN A 275 31.79 9.00 -8.67
N ARG A 276 32.70 8.06 -8.91
CA ARG A 276 34.10 8.20 -8.52
C ARG A 276 34.76 9.39 -9.22
N ASP A 277 34.60 9.50 -10.52
CA ASP A 277 35.21 10.57 -11.33
C ASP A 277 34.70 11.95 -10.90
N VAL A 278 33.40 12.04 -10.54
CA VAL A 278 32.82 13.29 -10.05
C VAL A 278 33.40 13.67 -8.70
N LEU A 279 33.56 12.73 -7.77
CA LEU A 279 34.14 12.99 -6.46
C LEU A 279 35.60 13.44 -6.58
N GLU A 280 36.42 12.74 -7.40
CA GLU A 280 37.82 13.10 -7.67
C GLU A 280 37.90 14.51 -8.31
N ARG A 281 36.97 14.84 -9.19
CA ARG A 281 36.93 16.17 -9.82
C ARG A 281 36.56 17.26 -8.82
N ILE A 282 35.61 17.04 -7.92
CA ILE A 282 35.24 17.99 -6.86
C ILE A 282 36.49 18.31 -6.01
N TRP A 283 37.21 17.28 -5.56
CA TRP A 283 38.42 17.48 -4.75
C TRP A 283 39.54 18.19 -5.53
N SER A 284 39.69 17.88 -6.82
CA SER A 284 40.71 18.56 -7.66
C SER A 284 40.47 20.05 -7.87
N LEU A 285 39.19 20.46 -7.74
CA LEU A 285 38.76 21.87 -7.80
C LEU A 285 38.82 22.58 -6.44
N GLY A 286 39.30 21.90 -5.40
CA GLY A 286 39.36 22.41 -4.05
C GLY A 286 38.00 22.42 -3.34
N GLY A 287 37.00 21.71 -3.88
CA GLY A 287 35.68 21.60 -3.29
C GLY A 287 35.60 20.57 -2.16
N GLU A 288 34.58 20.75 -1.32
CA GLU A 288 34.26 19.87 -0.20
C GLU A 288 33.01 19.05 -0.53
N VAL A 289 33.05 17.72 -0.37
CA VAL A 289 31.90 16.83 -0.49
C VAL A 289 31.18 16.78 0.85
N LEU A 290 29.93 17.23 0.89
CA LEU A 290 29.11 17.28 2.10
C LEU A 290 28.28 16.00 2.28
N SER A 291 27.75 15.44 1.20
CA SER A 291 27.02 14.16 1.26
C SER A 291 27.02 13.43 -0.08
N VAL A 292 26.92 12.11 -0.02
CA VAL A 292 26.73 11.24 -1.19
C VAL A 292 25.66 10.22 -0.82
N ASN A 293 24.49 10.34 -1.42
CA ASN A 293 23.35 9.50 -1.13
C ASN A 293 22.79 8.87 -2.42
N PRO A 294 22.28 7.65 -2.38
CA PRO A 294 21.50 7.12 -3.49
C PRO A 294 20.28 8.03 -3.76
N VAL A 295 19.98 8.27 -5.03
CA VAL A 295 18.78 9.03 -5.40
C VAL A 295 17.55 8.27 -4.94
N ARG A 296 16.65 8.98 -4.24
CA ARG A 296 15.37 8.42 -3.84
C ARG A 296 14.37 8.58 -4.98
N ARG A 297 13.75 7.47 -5.35
CA ARG A 297 12.67 7.41 -6.37
C ARG A 297 11.33 7.32 -5.68
N THR A 298 10.27 7.66 -6.40
CA THR A 298 8.89 7.41 -5.96
C THR A 298 8.42 6.01 -6.42
N LEU A 299 7.42 5.45 -5.74
CA LEU A 299 6.75 4.23 -6.23
C LEU A 299 6.12 4.43 -7.61
N GLU A 300 5.73 5.67 -7.95
CA GLU A 300 5.19 6.01 -9.29
C GLU A 300 6.24 5.80 -10.37
N GLU A 301 7.47 6.28 -10.16
CA GLU A 301 8.59 6.07 -11.10
C GLU A 301 8.92 4.58 -11.25
N VAL A 302 8.97 3.84 -10.13
CA VAL A 302 9.19 2.40 -10.14
C VAL A 302 8.08 1.67 -10.91
N PHE A 303 6.83 2.04 -10.67
CA PHE A 303 5.67 1.45 -11.32
C PHE A 303 5.68 1.69 -12.84
N VAL A 304 5.92 2.93 -13.28
CA VAL A 304 6.00 3.29 -14.70
C VAL A 304 7.13 2.54 -15.40
N GLU A 305 8.31 2.43 -14.79
CA GLU A 305 9.43 1.69 -15.35
C GLU A 305 9.09 0.20 -15.57
N LEU A 306 8.46 -0.43 -14.57
CA LEU A 306 8.12 -1.85 -14.63
C LEU A 306 7.01 -2.15 -15.65
N THR A 307 5.99 -1.29 -15.73
CA THR A 307 4.87 -1.51 -16.66
C THR A 307 5.24 -1.21 -18.11
N ASN A 308 6.14 -0.26 -18.36
CA ASN A 308 6.64 0.03 -19.71
C ASN A 308 7.55 -1.09 -20.25
N LYS A 309 8.40 -1.68 -19.41
CA LYS A 309 9.23 -2.85 -19.78
C LYS A 309 8.38 -4.08 -20.13
N GLY A 310 7.25 -4.28 -19.46
CA GLY A 310 6.31 -5.39 -19.74
C GLY A 310 5.47 -5.21 -21.02
N SER A 311 5.46 -4.01 -21.62
CA SER A 311 4.73 -3.75 -22.88
C SER A 311 5.63 -3.91 -24.12
N ALA A 312 6.94 -4.09 -23.93
CA ALA A 312 7.94 -4.21 -25.01
C ALA A 312 8.43 -5.66 -25.21
N ALA A 313 7.90 -6.62 -24.46
CA ALA A 313 8.13 -8.06 -24.56
C ALA A 313 6.82 -8.77 -24.95
#